data_99cb8f6aef0c83baeb85358fceba7c9d
#
_entry.id   99cb8f6aef0c83baeb85358fceba7c9d
#
_cell.length_a   1.000
_cell.length_b   1.000
_cell.length_c   1.000
_cell.angle_alpha   90.00
_cell.angle_beta   90.00
_cell.angle_gamma   90.00
#
_symmetry.space_group_name_H-M   'P 1'
#
loop_
_entity.id
_entity.type
_entity.pdbx_description
1 polymer ?
#
loop_
_entity_poly.entity_id
_entity_poly.type
_entity_poly.pdbx_seq_one_letter_code
_entity_poly.pdbx_strand_id
1 'polypeptide(L)'
;MKNDSLLPSSAIFFRLSALLTVGLALGLTGCANQNLAARTQQNVPTTQVLVINLSSEDLRKGGLAIITPSSATGQEEDRQALALAFTEVLLNVRPDLRVVSLPQTLSAINRAGFTREYRQMFEDYRLAGIFDNEALQKVASVTGARYVAQLKLGAFRQESKDRFGMLGLRMLQTKTSTIRLFLQIWDSTNGSVAWEGAQESTLSHESMAEEYVSMKSIVQESARDLLKRLP
;
A
#
# COMPACT_ATOMS: atom_id res chain seq x y z
N MET A 1 68.77 -42.76 -55.26
CA MET A 1 68.23 -43.47 -54.14
C MET A 1 67.53 -42.43 -53.24
N LYS A 2 66.19 -42.50 -53.28
CA LYS A 2 65.24 -41.60 -52.58
C LYS A 2 64.95 -42.13 -51.21
N ASN A 3 64.98 -41.26 -50.23
CA ASN A 3 64.34 -41.54 -48.97
C ASN A 3 63.34 -40.41 -48.65
N ASP A 4 62.08 -40.75 -48.81
CA ASP A 4 60.95 -39.96 -48.36
C ASP A 4 60.70 -40.20 -46.88
N SER A 5 60.86 -39.19 -46.05
CA SER A 5 60.51 -39.27 -44.67
C SER A 5 59.11 -38.69 -44.47
N LEU A 6 58.15 -39.54 -44.22
CA LEU A 6 56.75 -39.22 -43.84
C LEU A 6 56.73 -38.67 -42.41
N LEU A 7 56.27 -37.45 -42.26
CA LEU A 7 55.96 -36.86 -40.95
C LEU A 7 54.70 -37.48 -40.37
N PRO A 8 54.65 -37.77 -39.09
CA PRO A 8 53.48 -38.42 -38.48
C PRO A 8 52.32 -37.42 -38.31
N SER A 9 51.18 -37.81 -38.87
CA SER A 9 49.89 -37.12 -38.85
C SER A 9 49.29 -36.92 -37.46
N SER A 10 49.94 -37.40 -36.39
CA SER A 10 49.41 -37.34 -35.02
C SER A 10 49.53 -35.98 -34.30
N ALA A 11 50.43 -35.11 -34.77
CA ALA A 11 50.64 -33.79 -34.12
C ALA A 11 49.55 -32.75 -34.46
N ILE A 12 48.88 -32.92 -35.58
CA ILE A 12 47.82 -31.98 -36.00
C ILE A 12 46.53 -32.24 -35.25
N PHE A 13 46.18 -33.50 -34.96
CA PHE A 13 45.01 -33.86 -34.16
C PHE A 13 45.10 -33.41 -32.74
N PHE A 14 46.28 -33.41 -32.12
CA PHE A 14 46.43 -32.97 -30.71
C PHE A 14 46.29 -31.43 -30.55
N ARG A 15 46.71 -30.65 -31.58
CA ARG A 15 46.60 -29.19 -31.52
C ARG A 15 45.16 -28.71 -31.80
N LEU A 16 44.38 -29.43 -32.61
CA LEU A 16 42.97 -29.09 -32.85
C LEU A 16 42.10 -29.43 -31.63
N SER A 17 42.40 -30.53 -30.97
CA SER A 17 41.68 -30.94 -29.74
C SER A 17 41.93 -29.96 -28.57
N ALA A 18 43.14 -29.42 -28.42
CA ALA A 18 43.46 -28.45 -27.37
C ALA A 18 42.78 -27.07 -27.61
N LEU A 19 42.61 -26.64 -28.85
CA LEU A 19 41.92 -25.40 -29.16
C LEU A 19 40.40 -25.50 -28.96
N LEU A 20 39.82 -26.67 -29.20
CA LEU A 20 38.38 -26.90 -29.02
C LEU A 20 38.04 -26.94 -27.51
N THR A 21 38.86 -27.50 -26.66
CA THR A 21 38.65 -27.55 -25.19
C THR A 21 38.84 -26.20 -24.53
N VAL A 22 39.74 -25.36 -24.98
CA VAL A 22 39.92 -23.99 -24.48
C VAL A 22 38.80 -23.08 -24.90
N GLY A 23 38.24 -23.23 -26.11
CA GLY A 23 37.09 -22.48 -26.59
C GLY A 23 35.79 -22.83 -25.79
N LEU A 24 35.64 -24.09 -25.40
CA LEU A 24 34.46 -24.52 -24.60
C LEU A 24 34.51 -24.07 -23.14
N ALA A 25 35.75 -23.99 -22.57
CA ALA A 25 35.93 -23.51 -21.20
C ALA A 25 35.72 -22.00 -21.05
N LEU A 26 35.97 -21.19 -22.09
CA LEU A 26 35.74 -19.75 -22.09
C LEU A 26 34.24 -19.39 -22.32
N GLY A 27 33.48 -20.27 -22.92
CA GLY A 27 32.04 -20.07 -23.14
C GLY A 27 31.19 -20.28 -21.88
N LEU A 28 31.69 -21.00 -20.88
CA LEU A 28 30.95 -21.29 -19.66
C LEU A 28 31.11 -20.25 -18.54
N THR A 29 32.09 -19.36 -18.66
CA THR A 29 32.31 -18.30 -17.64
C THR A 29 31.51 -17.01 -17.91
N GLY A 30 30.85 -16.90 -19.07
CA GLY A 30 30.06 -15.72 -19.46
C GLY A 30 28.64 -15.66 -18.89
N CYS A 31 28.09 -16.76 -18.33
CA CYS A 31 26.70 -16.80 -17.85
C CYS A 31 26.53 -16.77 -16.33
N ALA A 32 27.60 -16.70 -15.58
CA ALA A 32 27.52 -16.82 -14.11
C ALA A 32 27.36 -15.48 -13.36
N ASN A 33 27.23 -14.34 -14.04
CA ASN A 33 27.16 -13.04 -13.39
C ASN A 33 25.97 -12.19 -13.83
N GLN A 34 24.89 -12.81 -14.30
CA GLN A 34 23.60 -12.16 -14.22
C GLN A 34 23.06 -12.44 -12.81
N ASN A 35 23.45 -11.55 -11.90
CA ASN A 35 22.81 -11.44 -10.61
C ASN A 35 21.30 -11.55 -10.82
N LEU A 36 20.72 -12.65 -10.33
CA LEU A 36 19.32 -12.74 -9.96
C LEU A 36 19.07 -11.80 -8.77
N ALA A 37 19.41 -10.53 -8.92
CA ALA A 37 18.75 -9.49 -8.20
C ALA A 37 17.34 -9.50 -8.78
N ALA A 38 16.44 -10.25 -8.16
CA ALA A 38 15.03 -10.05 -8.32
C ALA A 38 14.81 -8.55 -8.13
N ARG A 39 14.66 -7.81 -9.23
CA ARG A 39 14.24 -6.42 -9.19
C ARG A 39 12.82 -6.48 -8.67
N THR A 40 12.69 -6.38 -7.36
CA THR A 40 11.48 -5.88 -6.75
C THR A 40 11.25 -4.54 -7.41
N GLN A 41 10.39 -4.50 -8.41
CA GLN A 41 9.88 -3.25 -8.94
C GLN A 41 9.04 -2.69 -7.80
N GLN A 42 9.68 -1.98 -6.89
CA GLN A 42 9.00 -1.10 -5.96
C GLN A 42 8.39 -0.01 -6.84
N ASN A 43 7.10 -0.14 -7.14
CA ASN A 43 6.35 1.00 -7.60
C ASN A 43 6.49 2.04 -6.49
N VAL A 44 7.12 3.16 -6.83
CA VAL A 44 7.29 4.26 -5.88
C VAL A 44 5.89 4.68 -5.43
N PRO A 45 5.58 4.60 -4.15
CA PRO A 45 4.27 4.99 -3.65
C PRO A 45 4.05 6.46 -3.98
N THR A 46 2.91 6.77 -4.60
CA THR A 46 2.57 8.14 -4.97
C THR A 46 1.69 8.73 -3.88
N THR A 47 2.22 9.73 -3.18
CA THR A 47 1.49 10.49 -2.17
C THR A 47 1.15 11.86 -2.70
N GLN A 48 -0.13 12.22 -2.69
CA GLN A 48 -0.63 13.56 -3.00
C GLN A 48 -1.26 14.15 -1.75
N VAL A 49 -0.93 15.38 -1.42
CA VAL A 49 -1.45 16.06 -0.23
C VAL A 49 -1.85 17.48 -0.58
N LEU A 50 -3.02 17.88 -0.11
CA LEU A 50 -3.52 19.25 -0.13
C LEU A 50 -3.75 19.69 1.32
N VAL A 51 -2.96 20.65 1.78
CA VAL A 51 -3.16 21.33 3.07
C VAL A 51 -3.89 22.63 2.78
N ILE A 52 -5.10 22.79 3.33
CA ILE A 52 -5.92 23.96 3.08
C ILE A 52 -5.82 24.93 4.26
N ASN A 53 -6.11 24.44 5.46
CA ASN A 53 -6.10 25.26 6.67
C ASN A 53 -5.97 24.40 7.93
N LEU A 54 -4.91 23.61 8.01
CA LEU A 54 -4.63 22.75 9.17
C LEU A 54 -3.19 22.94 9.61
N SER A 55 -3.00 23.31 10.88
CA SER A 55 -1.69 23.30 11.53
C SER A 55 -1.54 22.14 12.51
N SER A 56 -0.29 21.76 12.81
CA SER A 56 0.01 20.79 13.87
C SER A 56 -0.58 21.18 15.23
N GLU A 57 -0.53 22.46 15.54
CA GLU A 57 -1.03 22.96 16.84
C GLU A 57 -2.55 22.87 16.92
N ASP A 58 -3.25 23.26 15.84
CA ASP A 58 -4.71 23.17 15.78
C ASP A 58 -5.18 21.72 15.91
N LEU A 59 -4.51 20.80 15.20
CA LEU A 59 -4.84 19.38 15.22
C LEU A 59 -4.63 18.78 16.63
N ARG A 60 -3.53 19.12 17.30
CA ARG A 60 -3.27 18.68 18.69
C ARG A 60 -4.30 19.21 19.69
N LYS A 61 -4.64 20.49 19.59
CA LYS A 61 -5.64 21.13 20.48
C LYS A 61 -7.04 20.62 20.19
N GLY A 62 -7.40 20.52 18.90
CA GLY A 62 -8.73 20.15 18.47
C GLY A 62 -9.05 18.67 18.65
N GLY A 63 -8.08 17.79 18.52
CA GLY A 63 -8.27 16.34 18.46
C GLY A 63 -8.92 15.89 17.15
N LEU A 64 -8.89 14.59 16.91
CA LEU A 64 -9.33 13.96 15.68
C LEU A 64 -10.28 12.79 15.96
N ALA A 65 -11.53 12.85 15.48
CA ALA A 65 -12.49 11.77 15.56
C ALA A 65 -12.53 11.01 14.23
N ILE A 66 -12.36 9.70 14.27
CA ILE A 66 -12.51 8.84 13.09
C ILE A 66 -13.98 8.48 12.94
N ILE A 67 -14.56 8.79 11.77
CA ILE A 67 -15.91 8.42 11.41
C ILE A 67 -15.91 7.18 10.49
N THR A 68 -17.11 6.63 10.23
CA THR A 68 -17.25 5.42 9.41
C THR A 68 -16.57 5.57 8.06
N PRO A 69 -15.56 4.74 7.73
CA PRO A 69 -14.88 4.80 6.45
C PRO A 69 -15.79 4.41 5.28
N SER A 70 -15.40 4.84 4.09
CA SER A 70 -15.94 4.31 2.84
C SER A 70 -15.01 3.26 2.25
N SER A 71 -15.56 2.15 1.76
CA SER A 71 -14.81 1.11 1.06
C SER A 71 -15.39 0.85 -0.31
N ALA A 72 -14.53 0.62 -1.31
CA ALA A 72 -14.95 0.26 -2.66
C ALA A 72 -15.71 -1.07 -2.72
N THR A 73 -15.46 -1.99 -1.77
CA THR A 73 -16.17 -3.26 -1.66
C THR A 73 -17.56 -3.10 -1.05
N GLY A 74 -17.78 -2.03 -0.28
CA GLY A 74 -19.01 -1.77 0.44
C GLY A 74 -19.26 -2.68 1.65
N GLN A 75 -18.37 -3.63 1.93
CA GLN A 75 -18.50 -4.56 3.05
C GLN A 75 -18.19 -3.86 4.38
N GLU A 76 -18.96 -4.20 5.42
CA GLU A 76 -18.82 -3.59 6.74
C GLU A 76 -17.48 -3.99 7.39
N GLU A 77 -17.09 -5.26 7.22
CA GLU A 77 -15.85 -5.80 7.75
C GLU A 77 -14.63 -5.06 7.21
N ASP A 78 -14.63 -4.71 5.92
CA ASP A 78 -13.56 -3.94 5.29
C ASP A 78 -13.47 -2.51 5.86
N ARG A 79 -14.62 -1.89 6.13
CA ARG A 79 -14.67 -0.56 6.75
C ARG A 79 -14.12 -0.56 8.17
N GLN A 80 -14.49 -1.57 8.96
CA GLN A 80 -14.00 -1.75 10.32
C GLN A 80 -12.50 -2.07 10.34
N ALA A 81 -12.05 -2.99 9.48
CA ALA A 81 -10.65 -3.36 9.35
C ALA A 81 -9.78 -2.15 8.92
N LEU A 82 -10.29 -1.34 7.98
CA LEU A 82 -9.64 -0.10 7.55
C LEU A 82 -9.48 0.88 8.70
N ALA A 83 -10.55 1.16 9.44
CA ALA A 83 -10.52 2.09 10.57
C ALA A 83 -9.57 1.61 11.67
N LEU A 84 -9.59 0.32 11.99
CA LEU A 84 -8.72 -0.27 13.01
C LEU A 84 -7.25 -0.18 12.61
N ALA A 85 -6.90 -0.64 11.41
CA ALA A 85 -5.52 -0.61 10.92
C ALA A 85 -4.98 0.82 10.83
N PHE A 86 -5.79 1.77 10.36
CA PHE A 86 -5.41 3.17 10.31
C PHE A 86 -5.22 3.79 11.68
N THR A 87 -6.14 3.53 12.62
CA THR A 87 -6.05 4.04 14.01
C THR A 87 -4.79 3.55 14.70
N GLU A 88 -4.44 2.26 14.52
CA GLU A 88 -3.22 1.67 15.07
C GLU A 88 -1.96 2.42 14.59
N VAL A 89 -1.89 2.70 13.29
CA VAL A 89 -0.76 3.46 12.72
C VAL A 89 -0.76 4.91 13.18
N LEU A 90 -1.93 5.56 13.21
CA LEU A 90 -2.05 6.96 13.64
C LEU A 90 -1.56 7.16 15.08
N LEU A 91 -1.95 6.30 16.00
CA LEU A 91 -1.52 6.37 17.40
C LEU A 91 -0.01 6.14 17.55
N ASN A 92 0.60 5.33 16.70
CA ASN A 92 2.03 5.08 16.71
C ASN A 92 2.84 6.22 16.09
N VAL A 93 2.36 6.80 14.98
CA VAL A 93 3.07 7.85 14.24
C VAL A 93 2.86 9.23 14.86
N ARG A 94 1.66 9.47 15.42
CA ARG A 94 1.26 10.75 16.03
C ARG A 94 0.70 10.53 17.45
N PRO A 95 1.54 10.09 18.40
CA PRO A 95 1.13 9.88 19.79
C PRO A 95 0.78 11.20 20.52
N ASP A 96 1.13 12.34 19.91
CA ASP A 96 0.80 13.68 20.38
C ASP A 96 -0.67 14.07 20.14
N LEU A 97 -1.39 13.32 19.30
CA LEU A 97 -2.78 13.63 18.96
C LEU A 97 -3.77 12.94 19.88
N ARG A 98 -4.79 13.67 20.27
CA ARG A 98 -5.98 13.10 20.92
C ARG A 98 -6.88 12.51 19.82
N VAL A 99 -6.88 11.18 19.71
CA VAL A 99 -7.65 10.44 18.70
C VAL A 99 -8.85 9.78 19.35
N VAL A 100 -10.04 10.00 18.77
CA VAL A 100 -11.26 9.26 19.09
C VAL A 100 -11.44 8.20 18.00
N SER A 101 -11.26 6.94 18.36
CA SER A 101 -11.38 5.82 17.43
C SER A 101 -12.80 5.63 16.91
N LEU A 102 -12.97 4.91 15.79
CA LEU A 102 -14.29 4.63 15.23
C LEU A 102 -15.25 4.00 16.27
N PRO A 103 -14.89 2.96 17.04
CA PRO A 103 -15.79 2.39 18.05
C PRO A 103 -16.20 3.40 19.12
N GLN A 104 -15.29 4.29 19.55
CA GLN A 104 -15.58 5.35 20.50
C GLN A 104 -16.54 6.39 19.92
N THR A 105 -16.31 6.80 18.66
CA THR A 105 -17.17 7.72 17.92
C THR A 105 -18.58 7.15 17.79
N LEU A 106 -18.73 5.92 17.32
CA LEU A 106 -20.03 5.26 17.15
C LEU A 106 -20.76 5.09 18.49
N SER A 107 -20.04 4.75 19.55
CA SER A 107 -20.59 4.65 20.90
C SER A 107 -21.10 6.01 21.43
N ALA A 108 -20.35 7.08 21.15
CA ALA A 108 -20.77 8.44 21.53
C ALA A 108 -22.03 8.88 20.78
N ILE A 109 -22.07 8.64 19.47
CA ILE A 109 -23.23 8.94 18.60
C ILE A 109 -24.47 8.19 19.07
N ASN A 110 -24.33 6.88 19.34
CA ASN A 110 -25.45 6.04 19.76
C ASN A 110 -26.00 6.48 21.14
N ARG A 111 -25.11 6.77 22.11
CA ARG A 111 -25.53 7.30 23.43
C ARG A 111 -26.24 8.64 23.33
N ALA A 112 -25.85 9.48 22.40
CA ALA A 112 -26.49 10.79 22.19
C ALA A 112 -27.81 10.71 21.37
N GLY A 113 -28.23 9.53 20.93
CA GLY A 113 -29.43 9.36 20.11
C GLY A 113 -29.32 9.95 18.72
N PHE A 114 -28.09 10.15 18.21
CA PHE A 114 -27.81 10.84 16.94
C PHE A 114 -27.64 9.88 15.75
N THR A 115 -28.03 8.62 15.86
CA THR A 115 -27.77 7.56 14.87
C THR A 115 -28.44 7.81 13.53
N ARG A 116 -29.68 8.35 13.53
CA ARG A 116 -30.42 8.63 12.29
C ARG A 116 -29.75 9.71 11.47
N GLU A 117 -29.40 10.82 12.09
CA GLU A 117 -28.78 11.98 11.46
C GLU A 117 -27.34 11.65 11.01
N TYR A 118 -26.63 10.84 11.78
CA TYR A 118 -25.32 10.33 11.39
C TYR A 118 -25.38 9.48 10.11
N ARG A 119 -26.38 8.61 9.98
CA ARG A 119 -26.60 7.86 8.74
C ARG A 119 -26.94 8.80 7.59
N GLN A 120 -27.86 9.75 7.80
CA GLN A 120 -28.25 10.73 6.79
C GLN A 120 -27.05 11.53 6.28
N MET A 121 -26.13 11.93 7.16
CA MET A 121 -24.88 12.63 6.81
C MET A 121 -24.07 11.86 5.76
N PHE A 122 -23.99 10.53 5.85
CA PHE A 122 -23.30 9.72 4.84
C PHE A 122 -24.06 9.54 3.54
N GLU A 123 -25.38 9.48 3.60
CA GLU A 123 -26.23 9.44 2.41
C GLU A 123 -26.06 10.73 1.60
N ASP A 124 -26.09 11.87 2.27
CA ASP A 124 -25.90 13.19 1.66
C ASP A 124 -24.48 13.35 1.11
N TYR A 125 -23.46 12.94 1.86
CA TYR A 125 -22.07 12.92 1.41
C TYR A 125 -21.90 12.06 0.13
N ARG A 126 -22.54 10.91 0.06
CA ARG A 126 -22.45 10.03 -1.12
C ARG A 126 -23.01 10.69 -2.37
N LEU A 127 -24.00 11.57 -2.24
CA LEU A 127 -24.64 12.27 -3.35
C LEU A 127 -23.89 13.56 -3.74
N ALA A 128 -23.45 14.31 -2.74
CA ALA A 128 -22.88 15.66 -2.93
C ALA A 128 -21.36 15.72 -2.79
N GLY A 129 -20.73 14.72 -2.15
CA GLY A 129 -19.30 14.77 -1.80
C GLY A 129 -18.97 15.73 -0.66
N ILE A 130 -19.99 16.25 0.04
CA ILE A 130 -19.88 17.24 1.10
C ILE A 130 -20.64 16.73 2.31
N PHE A 131 -20.04 16.84 3.49
CA PHE A 131 -20.75 16.61 4.75
C PHE A 131 -21.55 17.85 5.15
N ASP A 132 -22.73 17.60 5.68
CA ASP A 132 -23.52 18.64 6.30
C ASP A 132 -22.80 19.22 7.53
N ASN A 133 -22.75 20.55 7.64
CA ASN A 133 -22.00 21.23 8.69
C ASN A 133 -22.61 21.00 10.09
N GLU A 134 -23.95 20.97 10.19
CA GLU A 134 -24.62 20.73 11.47
C GLU A 134 -24.36 19.32 11.98
N ALA A 135 -24.33 18.34 11.06
CA ALA A 135 -24.01 16.96 11.40
C ALA A 135 -22.54 16.83 11.84
N LEU A 136 -21.59 17.51 11.19
CA LEU A 136 -20.19 17.55 11.62
C LEU A 136 -20.04 18.18 13.03
N GLN A 137 -20.72 19.28 13.30
CA GLN A 137 -20.74 19.93 14.61
C GLN A 137 -21.30 18.99 15.69
N LYS A 138 -22.35 18.24 15.39
CA LYS A 138 -22.89 17.23 16.32
C LYS A 138 -21.88 16.11 16.60
N VAL A 139 -21.22 15.58 15.57
CA VAL A 139 -20.15 14.58 15.76
C VAL A 139 -19.06 15.16 16.67
N ALA A 140 -18.62 16.39 16.40
CA ALA A 140 -17.62 17.06 17.23
C ALA A 140 -18.08 17.23 18.68
N SER A 141 -19.33 17.64 18.90
CA SER A 141 -19.86 17.85 20.25
C SER A 141 -19.91 16.57 21.10
N VAL A 142 -20.30 15.43 20.49
CA VAL A 142 -20.40 14.15 21.21
C VAL A 142 -19.07 13.44 21.38
N THR A 143 -18.09 13.71 20.51
CA THR A 143 -16.73 13.13 20.59
C THR A 143 -15.75 14.03 21.33
N GLY A 144 -16.05 15.31 21.44
CA GLY A 144 -15.16 16.36 21.93
C GLY A 144 -14.01 16.67 20.96
N ALA A 145 -14.01 16.15 19.73
CA ALA A 145 -12.95 16.40 18.75
C ALA A 145 -13.43 17.39 17.69
N ARG A 146 -12.66 18.49 17.48
CA ARG A 146 -12.97 19.49 16.46
C ARG A 146 -12.84 18.93 15.05
N TYR A 147 -11.83 18.11 14.83
CA TYR A 147 -11.55 17.58 13.49
C TYR A 147 -12.16 16.20 13.31
N VAL A 148 -12.73 15.96 12.13
CA VAL A 148 -13.39 14.71 11.76
C VAL A 148 -12.65 14.09 10.59
N ALA A 149 -12.13 12.87 10.80
CA ALA A 149 -11.37 12.12 9.80
C ALA A 149 -12.26 11.17 9.03
N GLN A 150 -12.38 11.39 7.72
CA GLN A 150 -13.01 10.49 6.77
C GLN A 150 -11.97 9.70 6.00
N LEU A 151 -11.98 8.39 6.16
CA LEU A 151 -11.16 7.46 5.40
C LEU A 151 -11.94 6.88 4.22
N LYS A 152 -11.26 6.69 3.10
CA LYS A 152 -11.84 6.02 1.93
C LYS A 152 -10.82 5.08 1.30
N LEU A 153 -11.20 3.83 1.17
CA LEU A 153 -10.46 2.85 0.38
C LEU A 153 -11.03 2.85 -1.05
N GLY A 154 -10.30 3.47 -1.99
CA GLY A 154 -10.80 3.72 -3.35
C GLY A 154 -10.69 2.51 -4.27
N ALA A 155 -9.68 1.69 -4.11
CA ALA A 155 -9.49 0.47 -4.86
C ALA A 155 -8.69 -0.54 -4.04
N PHE A 156 -9.03 -1.81 -4.19
CA PHE A 156 -8.21 -2.93 -3.76
C PHE A 156 -8.16 -3.90 -4.94
N ARG A 157 -6.98 -4.03 -5.55
CA ARG A 157 -6.77 -4.93 -6.69
C ARG A 157 -5.65 -5.88 -6.36
N GLN A 158 -5.91 -7.17 -6.55
CA GLN A 158 -4.90 -8.21 -6.44
C GLN A 158 -4.71 -8.86 -7.81
N GLU A 159 -3.47 -8.95 -8.24
CA GLU A 159 -3.08 -9.63 -9.46
C GLU A 159 -2.06 -10.71 -9.14
N SER A 160 -2.22 -11.88 -9.76
CA SER A 160 -1.28 -12.98 -9.67
C SER A 160 -0.69 -13.22 -11.06
N LYS A 161 0.63 -13.19 -11.17
CA LYS A 161 1.34 -13.55 -12.41
C LYS A 161 2.17 -14.80 -12.17
N ASP A 162 1.83 -15.85 -12.91
CA ASP A 162 2.60 -17.10 -12.92
C ASP A 162 3.85 -16.90 -13.78
N ARG A 163 5.02 -17.22 -13.23
CA ARG A 163 6.25 -17.35 -14.01
C ARG A 163 6.52 -18.84 -14.22
N PHE A 164 6.56 -19.25 -15.49
CA PHE A 164 6.84 -20.64 -15.84
C PHE A 164 8.29 -20.98 -15.50
N GLY A 165 8.45 -22.00 -14.67
CA GLY A 165 9.71 -22.69 -14.51
C GLY A 165 9.90 -23.75 -15.60
N MET A 166 11.16 -24.11 -15.90
CA MET A 166 11.52 -25.19 -16.83
C MET A 166 10.94 -26.52 -16.33
N LEU A 167 10.40 -27.34 -17.23
CA LEU A 167 9.79 -28.66 -16.97
C LEU A 167 8.37 -28.67 -16.38
N GLY A 168 7.58 -27.60 -16.54
CA GLY A 168 6.16 -27.62 -16.14
C GLY A 168 5.93 -27.48 -14.63
N LEU A 169 6.96 -27.27 -13.82
CA LEU A 169 6.84 -26.98 -12.40
C LEU A 169 6.65 -25.47 -12.19
N ARG A 170 5.52 -25.07 -11.59
CA ARG A 170 5.27 -23.69 -11.14
C ARG A 170 6.18 -23.40 -9.95
N MET A 171 7.26 -22.65 -10.15
CA MET A 171 8.23 -22.41 -9.07
C MET A 171 8.08 -21.07 -8.36
N LEU A 172 7.45 -20.07 -9.00
CA LEU A 172 7.31 -18.72 -8.43
C LEU A 172 6.02 -18.06 -8.90
N GLN A 173 5.23 -17.54 -7.97
CA GLN A 173 4.12 -16.63 -8.24
C GLN A 173 4.47 -15.24 -7.71
N THR A 174 4.34 -14.22 -8.56
CA THR A 174 4.39 -12.83 -8.11
C THR A 174 2.97 -12.37 -7.87
N LYS A 175 2.63 -12.07 -6.62
CA LYS A 175 1.34 -11.49 -6.24
C LYS A 175 1.52 -10.00 -6.03
N THR A 176 0.68 -9.21 -6.68
CA THR A 176 0.70 -7.75 -6.60
C THR A 176 -0.62 -7.28 -6.03
N SER A 177 -0.56 -6.48 -4.98
CA SER A 177 -1.72 -5.85 -4.37
C SER A 177 -1.59 -4.34 -4.50
N THR A 178 -2.59 -3.69 -5.09
CA THR A 178 -2.65 -2.23 -5.22
C THR A 178 -3.83 -1.70 -4.43
N ILE A 179 -3.56 -0.68 -3.60
CA ILE A 179 -4.61 0.07 -2.92
C ILE A 179 -4.47 1.57 -3.16
N ARG A 180 -5.62 2.26 -3.06
CA ARG A 180 -5.66 3.71 -3.01
C ARG A 180 -6.39 4.13 -1.75
N LEU A 181 -5.65 4.73 -0.82
CA LEU A 181 -6.14 5.23 0.46
C LEU A 181 -6.30 6.74 0.41
N PHE A 182 -7.47 7.24 0.76
CA PHE A 182 -7.75 8.66 0.91
C PHE A 182 -8.05 8.97 2.37
N LEU A 183 -7.60 10.13 2.81
CA LEU A 183 -7.93 10.72 4.09
C LEU A 183 -8.35 12.18 3.86
N GLN A 184 -9.55 12.52 4.31
CA GLN A 184 -10.01 13.91 4.41
C GLN A 184 -10.18 14.24 5.90
N ILE A 185 -9.70 15.42 6.30
CA ILE A 185 -9.90 15.96 7.64
C ILE A 185 -10.79 17.19 7.51
N TRP A 186 -11.95 17.11 8.11
CA TRP A 186 -12.96 18.16 8.11
C TRP A 186 -12.89 18.95 9.40
N ASP A 187 -12.96 20.28 9.30
CA ASP A 187 -13.12 21.16 10.44
C ASP A 187 -14.60 21.33 10.74
N SER A 188 -15.06 20.79 11.84
CA SER A 188 -16.46 20.85 12.23
C SER A 188 -16.95 22.26 12.61
N THR A 189 -16.06 23.23 12.81
CA THR A 189 -16.47 24.60 13.16
C THR A 189 -17.08 25.34 11.99
N ASN A 190 -16.66 25.01 10.77
CA ASN A 190 -17.10 25.69 9.55
C ASN A 190 -17.49 24.74 8.39
N GLY A 191 -17.38 23.42 8.58
CA GLY A 191 -17.73 22.42 7.58
C GLY A 191 -16.72 22.32 6.41
N SER A 192 -15.55 22.93 6.51
CA SER A 192 -14.56 22.89 5.43
C SER A 192 -13.64 21.68 5.53
N VAL A 193 -13.07 21.24 4.39
CA VAL A 193 -11.94 20.33 4.36
C VAL A 193 -10.69 21.11 4.77
N ALA A 194 -10.10 20.76 5.90
CA ALA A 194 -8.89 21.39 6.41
C ALA A 194 -7.61 20.75 5.84
N TRP A 195 -7.67 19.45 5.52
CA TRP A 195 -6.58 18.69 4.94
C TRP A 195 -7.12 17.51 4.14
N GLU A 196 -6.47 17.21 3.02
CA GLU A 196 -6.76 16.04 2.20
C GLU A 196 -5.47 15.39 1.73
N GLY A 197 -5.44 14.07 1.75
CA GLY A 197 -4.33 13.30 1.21
C GLY A 197 -4.78 12.01 0.57
N ALA A 198 -4.05 11.61 -0.47
CA ALA A 198 -4.23 10.36 -1.18
C ALA A 198 -2.89 9.62 -1.26
N GLN A 199 -2.92 8.34 -0.95
CA GLN A 199 -1.79 7.42 -1.06
C GLN A 199 -2.16 6.27 -1.97
N GLU A 200 -1.40 6.10 -3.05
CA GLU A 200 -1.45 4.91 -3.88
C GLU A 200 -0.23 4.04 -3.57
N SER A 201 -0.47 2.80 -3.19
CA SER A 201 0.58 1.85 -2.84
C SER A 201 0.36 0.55 -3.58
N THR A 202 1.46 0.03 -4.15
CA THR A 202 1.49 -1.28 -4.77
C THR A 202 2.54 -2.12 -4.06
N LEU A 203 2.11 -3.22 -3.44
CA LEU A 203 3.00 -4.20 -2.84
C LEU A 203 3.08 -5.41 -3.75
N SER A 204 4.31 -5.78 -4.13
CA SER A 204 4.61 -7.01 -4.85
C SER A 204 5.34 -7.95 -3.91
N HIS A 205 4.84 -9.17 -3.78
CA HIS A 205 5.44 -10.21 -2.96
C HIS A 205 5.73 -11.43 -3.83
N GLU A 206 6.97 -11.89 -3.82
CA GLU A 206 7.36 -13.16 -4.41
C GLU A 206 7.25 -14.25 -3.33
N SER A 207 6.36 -15.21 -3.50
CA SER A 207 6.17 -16.29 -2.54
C SER A 207 6.15 -17.63 -3.25
N MET A 208 6.83 -18.60 -2.64
CA MET A 208 6.67 -20.03 -2.95
C MET A 208 5.43 -20.62 -2.25
N ALA A 209 4.85 -19.90 -1.28
CA ALA A 209 3.65 -20.28 -0.54
C ALA A 209 2.44 -19.46 -0.96
N GLU A 210 1.23 -19.95 -0.70
CA GLU A 210 -0.03 -19.25 -1.03
C GLU A 210 -0.32 -18.04 -0.13
N GLU A 211 0.69 -17.45 0.48
CA GLU A 211 0.51 -16.36 1.41
C GLU A 211 0.20 -15.05 0.68
N TYR A 212 -1.02 -14.55 0.85
CA TYR A 212 -1.45 -13.25 0.32
C TYR A 212 -0.99 -12.13 1.24
N VAL A 213 -0.59 -11.00 0.66
CA VAL A 213 -0.42 -9.76 1.44
C VAL A 213 -1.77 -9.39 2.02
N SER A 214 -1.87 -9.35 3.34
CA SER A 214 -3.14 -9.03 3.98
C SER A 214 -3.54 -7.58 3.70
N MET A 215 -4.85 -7.31 3.59
CA MET A 215 -5.36 -5.94 3.47
C MET A 215 -4.84 -5.07 4.62
N LYS A 216 -4.76 -5.61 5.83
CA LYS A 216 -4.23 -4.92 7.01
C LYS A 216 -2.81 -4.39 6.76
N SER A 217 -1.91 -5.23 6.26
CA SER A 217 -0.49 -4.86 6.06
C SER A 217 -0.33 -3.72 5.05
N ILE A 218 -1.04 -3.80 3.90
CA ILE A 218 -0.93 -2.77 2.87
C ILE A 218 -1.61 -1.45 3.30
N VAL A 219 -2.71 -1.53 4.06
CA VAL A 219 -3.35 -0.35 4.66
C VAL A 219 -2.41 0.31 5.67
N GLN A 220 -1.75 -0.46 6.54
CA GLN A 220 -0.82 0.07 7.53
C GLN A 220 0.38 0.76 6.89
N GLU A 221 0.94 0.21 5.82
CA GLU A 221 2.04 0.83 5.09
C GLU A 221 1.59 2.13 4.43
N SER A 222 0.48 2.11 3.70
CA SER A 222 -0.09 3.29 3.05
C SER A 222 -0.47 4.39 4.05
N ALA A 223 -1.05 4.01 5.19
CA ALA A 223 -1.40 4.94 6.26
C ALA A 223 -0.14 5.59 6.86
N ARG A 224 0.93 4.82 7.07
CA ARG A 224 2.19 5.36 7.60
C ARG A 224 2.78 6.43 6.69
N ASP A 225 2.80 6.20 5.38
CA ASP A 225 3.34 7.16 4.41
C ASP A 225 2.46 8.41 4.29
N LEU A 226 1.14 8.23 4.31
CA LEU A 226 0.19 9.33 4.30
C LEU A 226 0.30 10.20 5.56
N LEU A 227 0.38 9.58 6.74
CA LEU A 227 0.44 10.27 8.03
C LEU A 227 1.76 11.02 8.27
N LYS A 228 2.86 10.63 7.62
CA LYS A 228 4.11 11.42 7.63
C LYS A 228 3.94 12.81 7.00
N ARG A 229 2.89 13.02 6.21
CA ARG A 229 2.57 14.28 5.55
C ARG A 229 1.54 15.12 6.30
N LEU A 230 0.98 14.55 7.37
CA LEU A 230 0.06 15.28 8.24
C LEU A 230 0.84 16.34 9.03
N PRO A 231 0.36 17.60 9.08
CA PRO A 231 1.08 18.67 9.73
C PRO A 231 1.30 18.45 11.23
#